data_fb269bedae52f2ee66f9e9cffbedc853
#
_entry.id   fb269bedae52f2ee66f9e9cffbedc853
#
_cell.length_a   1.000
_cell.length_b   1.000
_cell.length_c   1.000
_cell.angle_alpha   90.00
_cell.angle_beta   90.00
_cell.angle_gamma   90.00
#
_symmetry.space_group_name_H-M   'P 1'
#
loop_
_entity.id
_entity.type
_entity.pdbx_description
1 polymer ?
#
loop_
_entity_poly.entity_id
_entity_poly.type
_entity_poly.pdbx_seq_one_letter_code
_entity_poly.pdbx_strand_id
1 'polypeptide(L)'
;IKIYQVDPNKQFEPFTLEVHNIITKEGRDAFYVFDCLSDLQAAWSTDLMMGNFFRVTCPYLFSLDTVAYFPIIRGKHSFEAIAKIRETTQLFLDLYSHKDDVYVHPLKVWNRYSQNMFLGHKYETKKGILTTLTDGLEVSNFYKVVNRAADYHNEQNTDSWERFFELTKLQHENNEDISDKCDLMCRMLMTKDKNMIQKVKEYFSPEDYFSVYNRVVGSGMIGGKACGMLLSRKIIEHDRPDIYADFEPDDSFYICSDLFYTYIVSNDLWDIRVKQ
;
A
#
# COMPACT_ATOMS: atom_id res chain seq x y z
N ILE A 1 -11.18 -14.17 21.71
CA ILE A 1 -10.76 -13.41 20.52
C ILE A 1 -11.95 -12.61 20.04
N LYS A 2 -11.76 -11.30 19.84
CA LYS A 2 -12.73 -10.42 19.16
C LYS A 2 -12.23 -10.16 17.74
N ILE A 3 -13.13 -10.20 16.77
CA ILE A 3 -12.82 -9.94 15.36
C ILE A 3 -13.59 -8.71 14.93
N TYR A 4 -12.89 -7.76 14.34
CA TYR A 4 -13.45 -6.55 13.75
C TYR A 4 -13.22 -6.57 12.24
N GLN A 5 -14.27 -6.34 11.48
CA GLN A 5 -14.18 -6.15 10.04
C GLN A 5 -14.23 -4.66 9.74
N VAL A 6 -13.15 -4.13 9.21
CA VAL A 6 -13.04 -2.75 8.77
C VAL A 6 -13.04 -2.74 7.25
N ASP A 7 -13.93 -1.94 6.64
CA ASP A 7 -14.05 -1.89 5.18
C ASP A 7 -12.81 -1.24 4.55
N PRO A 8 -12.01 -1.99 3.77
CA PRO A 8 -10.81 -1.46 3.14
C PRO A 8 -11.10 -0.46 2.02
N ASN A 9 -12.34 -0.45 1.48
CA ASN A 9 -12.73 0.48 0.40
C ASN A 9 -13.02 1.89 0.90
N LYS A 10 -13.08 2.09 2.21
CA LYS A 10 -13.08 3.43 2.78
C LYS A 10 -11.79 4.14 2.38
N GLN A 11 -11.86 5.46 2.23
CA GLN A 11 -10.66 6.27 2.05
C GLN A 11 -9.73 6.14 3.27
N PHE A 12 -8.47 6.47 3.10
CA PHE A 12 -7.41 6.33 4.11
C PHE A 12 -7.81 6.90 5.49
N GLU A 13 -8.32 8.12 5.50
CA GLU A 13 -8.67 8.82 6.75
C GLU A 13 -9.82 8.12 7.50
N PRO A 14 -11.00 7.84 6.92
CA PRO A 14 -12.08 7.13 7.60
C PRO A 14 -11.67 5.73 8.07
N PHE A 15 -10.86 5.01 7.27
CA PHE A 15 -10.34 3.70 7.66
C PHE A 15 -9.44 3.80 8.91
N THR A 16 -8.46 4.72 8.87
CA THR A 16 -7.52 4.90 9.98
C THR A 16 -8.23 5.33 11.26
N LEU A 17 -9.20 6.23 11.15
CA LEU A 17 -10.03 6.66 12.30
C LEU A 17 -10.84 5.52 12.89
N GLU A 18 -11.44 4.67 12.06
CA GLU A 18 -12.19 3.49 12.55
C GLU A 18 -11.28 2.53 13.29
N VAL A 19 -10.07 2.26 12.75
CA VAL A 19 -9.05 1.44 13.43
C VAL A 19 -8.66 2.06 14.77
N HIS A 20 -8.36 3.37 14.82
CA HIS A 20 -8.00 4.06 16.05
C HIS A 20 -9.14 4.02 17.09
N ASN A 21 -10.40 4.17 16.67
CA ASN A 21 -11.55 4.05 17.56
C ASN A 21 -11.68 2.65 18.17
N ILE A 22 -11.42 1.59 17.38
CA ILE A 22 -11.39 0.22 17.88
C ILE A 22 -10.27 0.06 18.91
N ILE A 23 -9.06 0.52 18.60
CA ILE A 23 -7.91 0.47 19.52
C ILE A 23 -8.22 1.24 20.82
N THR A 24 -8.79 2.43 20.73
CA THR A 24 -9.19 3.23 21.90
C THR A 24 -10.20 2.49 22.78
N LYS A 25 -11.17 1.83 22.16
CA LYS A 25 -12.22 1.06 22.84
C LYS A 25 -11.67 -0.16 23.58
N GLU A 26 -10.77 -0.93 22.91
CA GLU A 26 -10.22 -2.16 23.48
C GLU A 26 -9.08 -1.91 24.48
N GLY A 27 -8.30 -0.83 24.29
CA GLY A 27 -7.33 -0.32 25.26
C GLY A 27 -6.06 -1.17 25.40
N ARG A 28 -5.49 -1.16 26.63
CA ARG A 28 -4.14 -1.68 26.94
C ARG A 28 -4.06 -3.21 27.11
N ASP A 29 -5.13 -3.84 27.54
CA ASP A 29 -5.12 -5.27 27.91
C ASP A 29 -5.44 -6.18 26.72
N ALA A 30 -5.10 -5.74 25.52
CA ALA A 30 -5.35 -6.46 24.27
C ALA A 30 -4.08 -6.62 23.44
N PHE A 31 -3.93 -7.78 22.80
CA PHE A 31 -3.00 -7.94 21.68
C PHE A 31 -3.75 -7.69 20.38
N TYR A 32 -3.16 -6.88 19.51
CA TYR A 32 -3.75 -6.51 18.23
C TYR A 32 -3.08 -7.28 17.09
N VAL A 33 -3.90 -7.79 16.16
CA VAL A 33 -3.44 -8.43 14.92
C VAL A 33 -4.16 -7.80 13.75
N PHE A 34 -3.41 -7.25 12.81
CA PHE A 34 -3.91 -6.58 11.61
C PHE A 34 -3.72 -7.49 10.40
N ASP A 35 -4.68 -8.37 10.13
CA ASP A 35 -4.58 -9.40 9.09
C ASP A 35 -5.41 -9.01 7.84
N CYS A 36 -4.88 -9.00 6.66
CA CYS A 36 -3.50 -8.81 6.23
C CYS A 36 -3.39 -7.43 5.58
N LEU A 37 -2.49 -6.57 6.05
CA LEU A 37 -2.41 -5.19 5.55
C LEU A 37 -2.03 -5.09 4.08
N SER A 38 -1.32 -6.08 3.52
CA SER A 38 -0.95 -6.05 2.10
C SER A 38 -2.15 -6.04 1.15
N ASP A 39 -3.32 -6.48 1.59
CA ASP A 39 -4.53 -6.45 0.77
C ASP A 39 -5.15 -5.04 0.71
N LEU A 40 -4.82 -4.17 1.66
CA LEU A 40 -5.22 -2.76 1.65
C LEU A 40 -4.56 -1.96 0.53
N GLN A 41 -3.41 -2.43 0.01
CA GLN A 41 -2.70 -1.77 -1.08
C GLN A 41 -3.61 -1.60 -2.30
N ALA A 42 -4.34 -2.64 -2.69
CA ALA A 42 -5.29 -2.57 -3.80
C ALA A 42 -6.42 -1.55 -3.55
N ALA A 43 -6.87 -1.43 -2.30
CA ALA A 43 -7.93 -0.50 -1.91
C ALA A 43 -7.44 0.95 -1.82
N TRP A 44 -6.19 1.17 -1.41
CA TRP A 44 -5.60 2.51 -1.24
C TRP A 44 -4.81 2.98 -2.46
N SER A 45 -4.61 2.12 -3.44
CA SER A 45 -3.94 2.40 -4.72
C SER A 45 -2.45 2.73 -4.63
N THR A 46 -1.81 2.68 -3.45
CA THR A 46 -0.40 3.06 -3.29
C THR A 46 0.23 2.50 -2.00
N ASP A 47 1.49 2.09 -2.12
CA ASP A 47 2.33 1.62 -1.02
C ASP A 47 2.68 2.72 -0.02
N LEU A 48 2.77 3.96 -0.48
CA LEU A 48 3.11 5.09 0.36
C LEU A 48 2.07 5.30 1.45
N MET A 49 0.80 5.02 1.14
CA MET A 49 -0.30 5.07 2.11
C MET A 49 -0.15 4.01 3.21
N MET A 50 0.43 2.85 2.90
CA MET A 50 0.78 1.86 3.93
C MET A 50 1.81 2.43 4.91
N GLY A 51 2.89 3.03 4.41
CA GLY A 51 3.88 3.71 5.24
C GLY A 51 3.25 4.79 6.13
N ASN A 52 2.34 5.60 5.58
CA ASN A 52 1.61 6.61 6.32
C ASN A 52 0.70 6.02 7.42
N PHE A 53 0.02 4.92 7.15
CA PHE A 53 -0.78 4.20 8.15
C PHE A 53 0.08 3.73 9.33
N PHE A 54 1.23 3.11 9.07
CA PHE A 54 2.15 2.71 10.13
C PHE A 54 2.65 3.90 10.93
N ARG A 55 2.94 5.02 10.28
CA ARG A 55 3.46 6.22 10.94
C ARG A 55 2.47 6.87 11.90
N VAL A 56 1.17 6.75 11.66
CA VAL A 56 0.14 7.27 12.58
C VAL A 56 -0.33 6.22 13.60
N THR A 57 -0.35 4.93 13.24
CA THR A 57 -0.92 3.87 14.07
C THR A 57 0.10 3.28 15.05
N CYS A 58 1.36 3.07 14.64
CA CYS A 58 2.38 2.48 15.53
C CYS A 58 2.70 3.37 16.75
N PRO A 59 2.91 4.70 16.63
CA PRO A 59 3.11 5.54 17.81
C PRO A 59 1.91 5.55 18.74
N TYR A 60 0.69 5.49 18.19
CA TYR A 60 -0.52 5.42 19.01
C TYR A 60 -0.58 4.12 19.81
N LEU A 61 -0.35 2.97 19.20
CA LEU A 61 -0.26 1.67 19.88
C LEU A 61 0.88 1.65 20.90
N PHE A 62 2.02 2.24 20.59
CA PHE A 62 3.15 2.35 21.50
C PHE A 62 2.82 3.18 22.75
N SER A 63 2.03 4.26 22.60
CA SER A 63 1.59 5.07 23.74
C SER A 63 0.65 4.32 24.69
N LEU A 64 0.00 3.24 24.21
CA LEU A 64 -0.86 2.37 25.01
C LEU A 64 -0.09 1.25 25.71
N ASP A 65 1.23 1.12 25.48
CA ASP A 65 2.07 0.04 26.04
C ASP A 65 1.50 -1.35 25.74
N THR A 66 1.13 -1.58 24.49
CA THR A 66 0.52 -2.83 24.01
C THR A 66 1.34 -3.49 22.91
N VAL A 67 1.00 -4.73 22.52
CA VAL A 67 1.65 -5.49 21.46
C VAL A 67 0.73 -5.55 20.25
N ALA A 68 1.26 -5.19 19.09
CA ALA A 68 0.54 -5.30 17.82
C ALA A 68 1.38 -6.03 16.76
N TYR A 69 0.71 -6.90 16.01
CA TYR A 69 1.28 -7.68 14.92
C TYR A 69 0.69 -7.19 13.60
N PHE A 70 1.57 -6.95 12.62
CA PHE A 70 1.21 -6.46 11.30
C PHE A 70 1.77 -7.39 10.22
N PRO A 71 1.08 -8.48 9.88
CA PRO A 71 1.46 -9.32 8.76
C PRO A 71 1.41 -8.55 7.44
N ILE A 72 2.51 -8.58 6.69
CA ILE A 72 2.61 -8.06 5.33
C ILE A 72 3.20 -9.12 4.41
N ILE A 73 2.78 -9.14 3.15
CA ILE A 73 3.26 -10.11 2.17
C ILE A 73 4.57 -9.61 1.59
N ARG A 74 5.60 -10.43 1.74
CA ARG A 74 6.92 -10.15 1.20
C ARG A 74 6.89 -9.98 -0.32
N GLY A 75 7.61 -8.98 -0.83
CA GLY A 75 7.71 -8.71 -2.26
C GLY A 75 6.51 -8.02 -2.91
N LYS A 76 5.44 -7.76 -2.16
CA LYS A 76 4.30 -6.97 -2.66
C LYS A 76 4.52 -5.46 -2.54
N HIS A 77 5.43 -5.03 -1.69
CA HIS A 77 5.64 -3.62 -1.36
C HIS A 77 6.97 -3.10 -1.89
N SER A 78 7.02 -1.84 -2.27
CA SER A 78 8.24 -1.14 -2.68
C SER A 78 9.24 -1.01 -1.53
N PHE A 79 10.52 -0.82 -1.86
CA PHE A 79 11.56 -0.60 -0.85
C PHE A 79 11.29 0.63 0.00
N GLU A 80 10.72 1.69 -0.57
CA GLU A 80 10.40 2.92 0.15
C GLU A 80 9.31 2.68 1.20
N ALA A 81 8.24 1.97 0.85
CA ALA A 81 7.17 1.62 1.80
C ALA A 81 7.70 0.74 2.93
N ILE A 82 8.51 -0.27 2.61
CA ILE A 82 9.14 -1.15 3.62
C ILE A 82 10.09 -0.36 4.53
N ALA A 83 10.86 0.59 4.00
CA ALA A 83 11.74 1.43 4.81
C ALA A 83 10.92 2.26 5.82
N LYS A 84 9.82 2.91 5.39
CA LYS A 84 8.92 3.67 6.27
C LYS A 84 8.27 2.79 7.35
N ILE A 85 7.80 1.59 6.99
CA ILE A 85 7.26 0.62 7.95
C ILE A 85 8.33 0.23 8.98
N ARG A 86 9.54 -0.07 8.51
CA ARG A 86 10.67 -0.46 9.36
C ARG A 86 11.08 0.66 10.33
N GLU A 87 10.98 1.92 9.93
CA GLU A 87 11.27 3.06 10.82
C GLU A 87 10.38 3.06 12.06
N THR A 88 9.11 2.77 11.93
CA THR A 88 8.10 2.89 12.99
C THR A 88 7.96 1.65 13.86
N THR A 89 8.39 0.47 13.40
CA THR A 89 8.24 -0.79 14.13
C THR A 89 9.43 -1.06 15.07
N GLN A 90 9.19 -1.69 16.22
CA GLN A 90 10.23 -2.09 17.17
C GLN A 90 10.90 -3.40 16.78
N LEU A 91 10.13 -4.31 16.16
CA LEU A 91 10.61 -5.60 15.69
C LEU A 91 10.18 -5.77 14.23
N PHE A 92 11.12 -6.09 13.35
CA PHE A 92 10.86 -6.38 11.96
C PHE A 92 11.46 -7.75 11.60
N LEU A 93 10.61 -8.67 11.17
CA LEU A 93 10.96 -10.07 10.91
C LEU A 93 10.61 -10.45 9.48
N ASP A 94 11.53 -11.14 8.82
CA ASP A 94 11.21 -11.92 7.61
C ASP A 94 10.88 -13.36 8.00
N LEU A 95 9.81 -13.89 7.43
CA LEU A 95 9.38 -15.28 7.60
C LEU A 95 9.49 -16.03 6.28
N TYR A 96 10.08 -17.21 6.32
CA TYR A 96 10.24 -18.08 5.16
C TYR A 96 9.67 -19.46 5.47
N SER A 97 8.68 -19.90 4.73
CA SER A 97 8.17 -21.26 4.80
C SER A 97 9.03 -22.18 3.95
N HIS A 98 9.50 -23.28 4.51
CA HIS A 98 10.23 -24.31 3.77
C HIS A 98 9.88 -25.69 4.31
N LYS A 99 9.27 -26.53 3.45
CA LYS A 99 8.68 -27.83 3.84
C LYS A 99 7.67 -27.65 4.99
N ASP A 100 7.91 -28.34 6.12
CA ASP A 100 7.06 -28.28 7.31
C ASP A 100 7.53 -27.25 8.36
N ASP A 101 8.61 -26.52 8.09
CA ASP A 101 9.23 -25.62 9.05
C ASP A 101 9.14 -24.17 8.59
N VAL A 102 9.24 -23.23 9.54
CA VAL A 102 9.30 -21.79 9.27
C VAL A 102 10.64 -21.24 9.75
N TYR A 103 11.35 -20.58 8.86
CA TYR A 103 12.54 -19.81 9.24
C TYR A 103 12.15 -18.38 9.58
N VAL A 104 12.73 -17.85 10.65
CA VAL A 104 12.52 -16.49 11.14
C VAL A 104 13.84 -15.74 11.06
N HIS A 105 13.85 -14.61 10.35
CA HIS A 105 15.03 -13.77 10.21
C HIS A 105 14.76 -12.39 10.78
N PRO A 106 15.28 -12.04 11.96
CA PRO A 106 15.16 -10.71 12.52
C PRO A 106 15.99 -9.70 11.71
N LEU A 107 15.35 -8.66 11.19
CA LEU A 107 15.97 -7.59 10.43
C LEU A 107 16.10 -6.29 11.23
N LYS A 108 15.25 -6.11 12.24
CA LYS A 108 15.32 -5.02 13.20
C LYS A 108 14.86 -5.51 14.57
N VAL A 109 15.63 -5.17 15.58
CA VAL A 109 15.29 -5.39 16.99
C VAL A 109 15.63 -4.11 17.75
N TRP A 110 14.63 -3.42 18.29
CA TRP A 110 14.81 -2.15 18.98
C TRP A 110 15.04 -2.35 20.48
N ASN A 111 16.02 -1.65 21.02
CA ASN A 111 16.37 -1.64 22.46
C ASN A 111 16.60 -3.04 23.09
N ARG A 112 17.07 -4.00 22.31
CA ARG A 112 17.48 -5.31 22.81
C ARG A 112 18.82 -5.69 22.20
N TYR A 113 19.70 -6.23 23.03
CA TYR A 113 21.07 -6.56 22.64
C TYR A 113 21.38 -7.98 23.11
N SER A 114 21.48 -8.91 22.18
CA SER A 114 22.05 -10.23 22.41
C SER A 114 22.93 -10.60 21.21
N GLN A 115 23.91 -11.47 21.44
CA GLN A 115 24.83 -11.90 20.37
C GLN A 115 24.11 -12.57 19.20
N ASN A 116 22.95 -13.18 19.48
CA ASN A 116 22.22 -14.03 18.53
C ASN A 116 20.98 -13.35 17.94
N MET A 117 20.70 -12.07 18.26
CA MET A 117 19.42 -11.45 17.94
C MET A 117 19.15 -11.28 16.45
N PHE A 118 20.20 -11.26 15.61
CA PHE A 118 20.07 -11.17 14.15
C PHE A 118 20.38 -12.46 13.40
N LEU A 119 20.63 -13.56 14.15
CA LEU A 119 20.77 -14.86 13.51
C LEU A 119 19.42 -15.37 13.01
N GLY A 120 19.45 -16.24 11.99
CA GLY A 120 18.26 -16.98 11.59
C GLY A 120 17.81 -17.94 12.69
N HIS A 121 16.50 -18.09 12.81
CA HIS A 121 15.87 -19.05 13.71
C HIS A 121 15.03 -20.02 12.90
N LYS A 122 14.91 -21.27 13.38
CA LYS A 122 14.05 -22.28 12.79
C LYS A 122 12.93 -22.61 13.77
N TYR A 123 11.69 -22.49 13.32
CA TYR A 123 10.52 -22.96 14.04
C TYR A 123 10.03 -24.28 13.46
N GLU A 124 10.22 -25.36 14.22
CA GLU A 124 9.73 -26.69 13.87
C GLU A 124 8.25 -26.78 14.23
N THR A 125 7.36 -26.62 13.25
CA THR A 125 5.91 -26.51 13.48
C THR A 125 5.31 -27.75 14.16
N LYS A 126 5.81 -28.94 13.83
CA LYS A 126 5.35 -30.20 14.43
C LYS A 126 5.72 -30.35 15.91
N LYS A 127 6.82 -29.75 16.34
CA LYS A 127 7.31 -29.82 17.72
C LYS A 127 6.99 -28.56 18.54
N GLY A 128 6.66 -27.47 17.90
CA GLY A 128 6.45 -26.17 18.54
C GLY A 128 7.73 -25.56 19.13
N ILE A 129 8.91 -25.89 18.57
CA ILE A 129 10.22 -25.50 19.10
C ILE A 129 10.85 -24.47 18.16
N LEU A 130 11.30 -23.35 18.74
CA LEU A 130 12.09 -22.33 18.05
C LEU A 130 13.56 -22.49 18.48
N THR A 131 14.46 -22.70 17.51
CA THR A 131 15.90 -22.84 17.71
C THR A 131 16.67 -21.80 16.93
N THR A 132 17.74 -21.25 17.54
CA THR A 132 18.65 -20.35 16.83
C THR A 132 19.63 -21.19 16.00
N LEU A 133 19.84 -20.80 14.74
CA LEU A 133 20.75 -21.49 13.83
C LEU A 133 22.19 -21.05 14.12
N THR A 134 22.98 -21.96 14.67
CA THR A 134 24.40 -21.74 14.99
C THR A 134 25.32 -22.71 14.27
N ASP A 135 24.80 -23.84 13.79
CA ASP A 135 25.55 -24.81 13.00
C ASP A 135 25.72 -24.31 11.55
N GLY A 136 26.93 -24.46 11.01
CA GLY A 136 27.28 -23.95 9.68
C GLY A 136 26.45 -24.57 8.53
N LEU A 137 26.05 -25.83 8.64
CA LEU A 137 25.21 -26.49 7.64
C LEU A 137 23.76 -25.96 7.69
N GLU A 138 23.21 -25.77 8.88
CA GLU A 138 21.87 -25.20 9.08
C GLU A 138 21.82 -23.75 8.60
N VAL A 139 22.83 -22.94 8.93
CA VAL A 139 22.96 -21.56 8.45
C VAL A 139 23.07 -21.52 6.92
N SER A 140 23.86 -22.39 6.30
CA SER A 140 23.96 -22.50 4.84
C SER A 140 22.61 -22.85 4.20
N ASN A 141 21.87 -23.80 4.79
CA ASN A 141 20.55 -24.17 4.29
C ASN A 141 19.54 -23.03 4.43
N PHE A 142 19.57 -22.30 5.54
CA PHE A 142 18.76 -21.11 5.74
C PHE A 142 19.00 -20.06 4.66
N TYR A 143 20.26 -19.70 4.37
CA TYR A 143 20.57 -18.73 3.33
C TYR A 143 20.21 -19.20 1.92
N LYS A 144 20.22 -20.51 1.64
CA LYS A 144 19.65 -21.03 0.38
C LYS A 144 18.16 -20.76 0.25
N VAL A 145 17.40 -20.86 1.35
CA VAL A 145 15.97 -20.54 1.36
C VAL A 145 15.76 -19.04 1.16
N VAL A 146 16.50 -18.20 1.87
CA VAL A 146 16.47 -16.73 1.74
C VAL A 146 16.77 -16.29 0.30
N ASN A 147 17.85 -16.81 -0.29
CA ASN A 147 18.27 -16.42 -1.65
C ASN A 147 17.26 -16.87 -2.70
N ARG A 148 16.72 -18.08 -2.61
CA ARG A 148 15.63 -18.52 -3.51
C ARG A 148 14.41 -17.61 -3.44
N ALA A 149 14.04 -17.14 -2.24
CA ALA A 149 12.95 -16.22 -2.09
C ALA A 149 13.28 -14.81 -2.64
N ALA A 150 14.55 -14.41 -2.66
CA ALA A 150 14.98 -13.13 -3.24
C ALA A 150 14.94 -13.14 -4.78
N ASP A 151 15.24 -14.27 -5.43
CA ASP A 151 15.25 -14.40 -6.89
C ASP A 151 13.86 -14.17 -7.53
N TYR A 152 12.78 -14.36 -6.77
CA TYR A 152 11.41 -14.10 -7.23
C TYR A 152 11.00 -12.61 -7.18
N HIS A 153 11.86 -11.70 -6.70
CA HIS A 153 11.48 -10.32 -6.36
C HIS A 153 12.36 -9.24 -6.97
N ASN A 154 12.92 -9.47 -8.18
CA ASN A 154 13.82 -8.51 -8.86
C ASN A 154 13.16 -7.18 -9.27
N GLU A 155 11.84 -7.00 -9.08
CA GLU A 155 11.10 -5.79 -9.47
C GLU A 155 10.56 -5.00 -8.27
N GLN A 156 11.25 -4.97 -7.14
CA GLN A 156 10.80 -4.28 -5.92
C GLN A 156 10.89 -2.74 -5.98
N ASN A 157 11.33 -2.15 -7.08
CA ASN A 157 11.44 -0.69 -7.22
C ASN A 157 10.12 0.00 -7.58
N THR A 158 9.14 -0.77 -8.07
CA THR A 158 7.81 -0.27 -8.42
C THR A 158 6.76 -0.89 -7.50
N ASP A 159 5.77 -0.10 -7.09
CA ASP A 159 4.65 -0.63 -6.34
C ASP A 159 3.62 -1.33 -7.25
N SER A 160 2.59 -1.96 -6.66
CA SER A 160 1.58 -2.67 -7.46
C SER A 160 0.71 -1.73 -8.30
N TRP A 161 0.58 -0.46 -7.90
CA TRP A 161 -0.14 0.56 -8.65
C TRP A 161 0.61 0.93 -9.93
N GLU A 162 1.91 1.23 -9.83
CA GLU A 162 2.77 1.52 -10.98
C GLU A 162 2.83 0.31 -11.94
N ARG A 163 3.10 -0.89 -11.40
CA ARG A 163 3.13 -2.12 -12.21
C ARG A 163 1.82 -2.39 -12.94
N PHE A 164 0.68 -2.15 -12.30
CA PHE A 164 -0.61 -2.30 -12.96
C PHE A 164 -0.77 -1.37 -14.15
N PHE A 165 -0.42 -0.09 -14.01
CA PHE A 165 -0.50 0.87 -15.12
C PHE A 165 0.50 0.57 -16.23
N GLU A 166 1.75 0.24 -15.91
CA GLU A 166 2.77 -0.14 -16.90
C GLU A 166 2.39 -1.39 -17.69
N LEU A 167 1.97 -2.46 -17.00
CA LEU A 167 1.53 -3.70 -17.67
C LEU A 167 0.28 -3.46 -18.52
N THR A 168 -0.69 -2.69 -18.04
CA THR A 168 -1.91 -2.39 -18.79
C THR A 168 -1.60 -1.55 -20.04
N LYS A 169 -0.66 -0.61 -19.92
CA LYS A 169 -0.19 0.19 -21.06
C LYS A 169 0.50 -0.68 -22.13
N LEU A 170 1.39 -1.58 -21.72
CA LEU A 170 2.04 -2.54 -22.62
C LEU A 170 1.02 -3.43 -23.35
N GLN A 171 -0.01 -3.92 -22.66
CA GLN A 171 -1.07 -4.71 -23.26
C GLN A 171 -1.85 -3.89 -24.30
N HIS A 172 -2.17 -2.66 -23.99
CA HIS A 172 -2.84 -1.75 -24.93
C HIS A 172 -1.97 -1.47 -26.17
N GLU A 173 -0.69 -1.21 -26.00
CA GLU A 173 0.27 -1.03 -27.09
C GLU A 173 0.41 -2.28 -27.98
N ASN A 174 0.20 -3.47 -27.42
CA ASN A 174 0.14 -4.75 -28.14
C ASN A 174 -1.22 -5.05 -28.78
N ASN A 175 -2.18 -4.10 -28.75
CA ASN A 175 -3.55 -4.24 -29.22
C ASN A 175 -4.36 -5.34 -28.50
N GLU A 176 -4.03 -5.63 -27.24
CA GLU A 176 -4.86 -6.47 -26.38
C GLU A 176 -6.09 -5.69 -25.89
N ASP A 177 -7.21 -6.38 -25.70
CA ASP A 177 -8.40 -5.76 -25.09
C ASP A 177 -8.16 -5.52 -23.60
N ILE A 178 -8.25 -4.26 -23.18
CA ILE A 178 -8.09 -3.81 -21.80
C ILE A 178 -9.36 -3.19 -21.23
N SER A 179 -10.51 -3.40 -21.85
CA SER A 179 -11.79 -2.78 -21.46
C SER A 179 -12.19 -3.13 -20.02
N ASP A 180 -11.88 -4.34 -19.56
CA ASP A 180 -12.08 -4.79 -18.18
C ASP A 180 -11.22 -4.04 -17.16
N LYS A 181 -10.08 -3.49 -17.60
CA LYS A 181 -9.14 -2.75 -16.73
C LYS A 181 -9.47 -1.26 -16.60
N CYS A 182 -10.23 -0.70 -17.54
CA CYS A 182 -10.64 0.71 -17.51
C CYS A 182 -11.42 1.06 -16.22
N ASP A 183 -12.27 0.15 -15.72
CA ASP A 183 -12.99 0.37 -14.46
C ASP A 183 -12.02 0.46 -13.27
N LEU A 184 -11.01 -0.40 -13.25
CA LEU A 184 -9.99 -0.38 -12.20
C LEU A 184 -9.09 0.85 -12.32
N MET A 185 -8.65 1.24 -13.54
CA MET A 185 -7.89 2.48 -13.77
C MET A 185 -8.68 3.70 -13.28
N CYS A 186 -9.98 3.78 -13.59
CA CYS A 186 -10.84 4.85 -13.10
C CYS A 186 -10.87 4.92 -11.57
N ARG A 187 -11.06 3.78 -10.89
CA ARG A 187 -11.11 3.70 -9.43
C ARG A 187 -9.78 4.00 -8.74
N MET A 188 -8.69 3.62 -9.37
CA MET A 188 -7.34 3.83 -8.82
C MET A 188 -6.85 5.27 -9.01
N LEU A 189 -7.20 5.91 -10.15
CA LEU A 189 -6.63 7.18 -10.57
C LEU A 189 -7.61 8.37 -10.40
N MET A 190 -8.90 8.17 -10.72
CA MET A 190 -9.85 9.26 -10.86
C MET A 190 -10.77 9.41 -9.65
N THR A 191 -11.60 8.40 -9.36
CA THR A 191 -12.65 8.51 -8.35
C THR A 191 -13.18 7.15 -7.89
N LYS A 192 -13.71 7.09 -6.66
CA LYS A 192 -14.46 5.94 -6.13
C LYS A 192 -15.98 6.19 -6.08
N ASP A 193 -16.43 7.38 -6.44
CA ASP A 193 -17.85 7.69 -6.53
C ASP A 193 -18.51 6.97 -7.71
N LYS A 194 -19.57 6.20 -7.45
CA LYS A 194 -20.20 5.34 -8.46
C LYS A 194 -20.78 6.12 -9.64
N ASN A 195 -21.38 7.28 -9.38
CA ASN A 195 -22.00 8.11 -10.43
C ASN A 195 -20.92 8.75 -11.31
N MET A 196 -19.83 9.22 -10.69
CA MET A 196 -18.67 9.75 -11.43
C MET A 196 -17.99 8.67 -12.26
N ILE A 197 -17.82 7.45 -11.73
CA ILE A 197 -17.24 6.33 -12.49
C ILE A 197 -18.05 6.07 -13.76
N GLN A 198 -19.38 6.03 -13.67
CA GLN A 198 -20.23 5.82 -14.85
C GLN A 198 -20.01 6.92 -15.90
N LYS A 199 -19.95 8.19 -15.46
CA LYS A 199 -19.70 9.32 -16.37
C LYS A 199 -18.31 9.30 -16.97
N VAL A 200 -17.27 9.00 -16.20
CA VAL A 200 -15.91 8.87 -16.71
C VAL A 200 -15.85 7.77 -17.75
N LYS A 201 -16.45 6.59 -17.51
CA LYS A 201 -16.47 5.47 -18.46
C LYS A 201 -17.20 5.78 -19.77
N GLU A 202 -18.19 6.67 -19.74
CA GLU A 202 -18.93 7.09 -20.94
C GLU A 202 -18.07 7.94 -21.89
N TYR A 203 -17.14 8.74 -21.34
CA TYR A 203 -16.42 9.74 -22.10
C TYR A 203 -14.91 9.50 -22.25
N PHE A 204 -14.33 8.61 -21.41
CA PHE A 204 -12.89 8.35 -21.40
C PHE A 204 -12.53 7.09 -22.20
N SER A 205 -11.55 7.21 -23.07
CA SER A 205 -10.85 6.09 -23.69
C SER A 205 -9.71 5.57 -22.82
N PRO A 206 -9.15 4.38 -23.11
CA PRO A 206 -7.93 3.90 -22.44
C PRO A 206 -6.78 4.90 -22.47
N GLU A 207 -6.57 5.59 -23.61
CA GLU A 207 -5.51 6.58 -23.80
C GLU A 207 -5.66 7.76 -22.85
N ASP A 208 -6.89 8.14 -22.53
CA ASP A 208 -7.15 9.24 -21.61
C ASP A 208 -6.65 8.91 -20.19
N TYR A 209 -6.85 7.67 -19.72
CA TYR A 209 -6.31 7.24 -18.43
C TYR A 209 -4.78 7.26 -18.42
N PHE A 210 -4.13 6.81 -19.51
CA PHE A 210 -2.66 6.87 -19.60
C PHE A 210 -2.17 8.30 -19.70
N SER A 211 -2.88 9.20 -20.38
CA SER A 211 -2.56 10.62 -20.43
C SER A 211 -2.60 11.25 -19.04
N VAL A 212 -3.61 10.94 -18.23
CA VAL A 212 -3.71 11.42 -16.84
C VAL A 212 -2.58 10.79 -16.01
N TYR A 213 -2.34 9.47 -16.13
CA TYR A 213 -1.27 8.76 -15.42
C TYR A 213 0.10 9.38 -15.66
N ASN A 214 0.41 9.79 -16.90
CA ASN A 214 1.68 10.44 -17.25
C ASN A 214 1.85 11.85 -16.64
N ARG A 215 0.80 12.45 -16.09
CA ARG A 215 0.78 13.79 -15.51
C ARG A 215 0.56 13.82 -14.00
N VAL A 216 0.52 12.67 -13.36
CA VAL A 216 0.41 12.61 -11.89
C VAL A 216 1.76 12.85 -11.23
N VAL A 217 1.71 13.46 -10.05
CA VAL A 217 2.85 13.58 -9.14
C VAL A 217 2.50 12.81 -7.89
N GLY A 218 3.24 11.74 -7.62
CA GLY A 218 2.92 10.73 -6.62
C GLY A 218 2.05 9.60 -7.18
N SER A 219 1.40 8.85 -6.31
CA SER A 219 0.56 7.69 -6.64
C SER A 219 -0.83 7.81 -6.00
N GLY A 220 -1.81 7.10 -6.58
CA GLY A 220 -3.19 7.09 -6.10
C GLY A 220 -4.10 8.05 -6.85
N MET A 221 -5.18 8.48 -6.20
CA MET A 221 -6.21 9.28 -6.84
C MET A 221 -5.81 10.76 -6.95
N ILE A 222 -6.17 11.36 -8.09
CA ILE A 222 -6.17 12.82 -8.26
C ILE A 222 -7.32 13.44 -7.43
N GLY A 223 -7.23 14.73 -7.15
CA GLY A 223 -8.28 15.42 -6.40
C GLY A 223 -9.61 15.52 -7.17
N GLY A 224 -10.74 15.59 -6.45
CA GLY A 224 -12.08 15.67 -7.04
C GLY A 224 -12.26 16.86 -8.00
N LYS A 225 -11.59 17.99 -7.77
CA LYS A 225 -11.60 19.13 -8.69
C LYS A 225 -10.93 18.80 -10.02
N ALA A 226 -9.76 18.14 -9.99
CA ALA A 226 -9.06 17.70 -11.20
C ALA A 226 -9.89 16.68 -11.98
N CYS A 227 -10.46 15.69 -11.29
CA CYS A 227 -11.36 14.70 -11.90
C CYS A 227 -12.56 15.38 -12.59
N GLY A 228 -13.23 16.32 -11.90
CA GLY A 228 -14.36 17.06 -12.45
C GLY A 228 -13.98 17.91 -13.66
N MET A 229 -12.84 18.61 -13.63
CA MET A 229 -12.33 19.39 -14.74
C MET A 229 -12.05 18.52 -15.97
N LEU A 230 -11.32 17.41 -15.79
CA LEU A 230 -11.00 16.48 -16.87
C LEU A 230 -12.26 15.88 -17.50
N LEU A 231 -13.21 15.44 -16.69
CA LEU A 231 -14.49 14.93 -17.17
C LEU A 231 -15.27 15.98 -17.94
N SER A 232 -15.35 17.23 -17.44
CA SER A 232 -16.06 18.32 -18.11
C SER A 232 -15.43 18.63 -19.47
N ARG A 233 -14.09 18.62 -19.58
CA ARG A 233 -13.39 18.80 -20.86
C ARG A 233 -13.74 17.68 -21.84
N LYS A 234 -13.77 16.43 -21.40
CA LYS A 234 -14.13 15.28 -22.24
C LYS A 234 -15.58 15.32 -22.70
N ILE A 235 -16.50 15.74 -21.85
CA ILE A 235 -17.90 15.96 -22.24
C ILE A 235 -17.99 17.03 -23.34
N ILE A 236 -17.31 18.16 -23.18
CA ILE A 236 -17.32 19.24 -24.19
C ILE A 236 -16.65 18.79 -25.48
N GLU A 237 -15.52 18.06 -25.39
CA GLU A 237 -14.84 17.49 -26.56
C GLU A 237 -15.76 16.59 -27.38
N HIS A 238 -16.55 15.76 -26.71
CA HIS A 238 -17.48 14.84 -27.35
C HIS A 238 -18.75 15.52 -27.86
N ASP A 239 -19.42 16.32 -27.02
CA ASP A 239 -20.76 16.83 -27.29
C ASP A 239 -20.72 18.17 -28.06
N ARG A 240 -19.64 18.94 -27.94
CA ARG A 240 -19.49 20.27 -28.54
C ARG A 240 -18.05 20.49 -29.07
N PRO A 241 -17.62 19.68 -30.05
CA PRO A 241 -16.28 19.78 -30.61
C PRO A 241 -16.01 21.17 -31.25
N ASP A 242 -17.06 21.89 -31.67
CA ASP A 242 -17.00 23.25 -32.14
C ASP A 242 -16.49 24.24 -31.08
N ILE A 243 -16.95 24.08 -29.84
CA ILE A 243 -16.50 24.92 -28.71
C ILE A 243 -15.12 24.43 -28.21
N TYR A 244 -14.91 23.10 -28.19
CA TYR A 244 -13.65 22.54 -27.71
C TYR A 244 -12.44 22.96 -28.54
N ALA A 245 -12.62 23.25 -29.83
CA ALA A 245 -11.57 23.73 -30.71
C ALA A 245 -10.93 25.06 -30.26
N ASP A 246 -11.67 25.87 -29.49
CA ASP A 246 -11.19 27.11 -28.90
C ASP A 246 -10.55 26.96 -27.51
N PHE A 247 -10.53 25.73 -26.96
CA PHE A 247 -9.93 25.48 -25.64
C PHE A 247 -8.40 25.43 -25.75
N GLU A 248 -7.74 26.05 -24.78
CA GLU A 248 -6.31 25.84 -24.62
C GLU A 248 -6.01 24.38 -24.21
N PRO A 249 -4.91 23.81 -24.69
CA PRO A 249 -4.46 22.49 -24.23
C PRO A 249 -4.33 22.45 -22.70
N ASP A 250 -4.69 21.31 -22.11
CA ASP A 250 -4.45 21.09 -20.69
C ASP A 250 -2.95 20.82 -20.46
N ASP A 251 -2.30 21.70 -19.70
CA ASP A 251 -0.88 21.60 -19.32
C ASP A 251 -0.74 21.46 -17.79
N SER A 252 -1.70 20.82 -17.17
CA SER A 252 -1.73 20.61 -15.72
C SER A 252 -1.03 19.32 -15.30
N PHE A 253 -0.43 19.34 -14.09
CA PHE A 253 -0.02 18.15 -13.34
C PHE A 253 -0.96 17.94 -12.15
N TYR A 254 -1.14 16.69 -11.75
CA TYR A 254 -2.11 16.31 -10.72
C TYR A 254 -1.40 15.73 -9.51
N ILE A 255 -1.47 16.41 -8.38
CA ILE A 255 -0.93 15.92 -7.12
C ILE A 255 -1.86 14.83 -6.58
N CYS A 256 -1.34 13.62 -6.38
CA CYS A 256 -2.09 12.49 -5.89
C CYS A 256 -2.29 12.50 -4.36
N SER A 257 -3.24 11.69 -3.93
CA SER A 257 -3.67 11.62 -2.53
C SER A 257 -2.57 11.15 -1.57
N ASP A 258 -1.63 10.34 -2.02
CA ASP A 258 -0.50 9.87 -1.23
C ASP A 258 0.40 11.01 -0.77
N LEU A 259 0.71 11.96 -1.65
CA LEU A 259 1.52 13.13 -1.31
C LEU A 259 0.83 14.04 -0.30
N PHE A 260 -0.50 14.23 -0.45
CA PHE A 260 -1.28 14.98 0.52
C PHE A 260 -1.18 14.36 1.91
N TYR A 261 -1.44 13.07 2.04
CA TYR A 261 -1.36 12.39 3.34
C TYR A 261 0.07 12.26 3.84
N THR A 262 1.05 12.08 2.95
CA THR A 262 2.47 12.10 3.34
C THR A 262 2.86 13.46 3.94
N TYR A 263 2.39 14.56 3.35
CA TYR A 263 2.60 15.89 3.92
C TYR A 263 1.98 16.03 5.31
N ILE A 264 0.71 15.62 5.48
CA ILE A 264 0.01 15.66 6.77
C ILE A 264 0.76 14.84 7.83
N VAL A 265 1.12 13.61 7.52
CA VAL A 265 1.76 12.67 8.45
C VAL A 265 3.21 13.08 8.75
N SER A 266 3.96 13.54 7.75
CA SER A 266 5.36 13.92 7.92
C SER A 266 5.58 15.23 8.68
N ASN A 267 4.54 16.06 8.80
CA ASN A 267 4.57 17.33 9.53
C ASN A 267 3.78 17.26 10.84
N ASP A 268 3.44 16.06 11.32
CA ASP A 268 2.70 15.83 12.58
C ASP A 268 1.34 16.58 12.63
N LEU A 269 0.71 16.76 11.47
CA LEU A 269 -0.58 17.45 11.32
C LEU A 269 -1.79 16.51 11.42
N TRP A 270 -1.57 15.22 11.65
CA TRP A 270 -2.64 14.20 11.69
C TRP A 270 -3.71 14.54 12.72
N ASP A 271 -3.33 14.84 13.95
CA ASP A 271 -4.27 15.17 15.03
C ASP A 271 -5.10 16.43 14.76
N ILE A 272 -4.52 17.40 14.04
CA ILE A 272 -5.23 18.61 13.61
C ILE A 272 -6.26 18.26 12.53
N ARG A 273 -5.86 17.42 11.57
CA ARG A 273 -6.71 17.00 10.44
C ARG A 273 -7.95 16.23 10.90
N VAL A 274 -7.81 15.32 11.86
CA VAL A 274 -8.93 14.47 12.33
C VAL A 274 -9.87 15.15 13.33
N LYS A 275 -9.50 16.30 13.87
CA LYS A 275 -10.34 17.11 14.78
C LYS A 275 -11.27 18.07 14.04
N GLN A 276 -11.11 18.23 12.73
CA GLN A 276 -11.98 19.03 11.86
C GLN A 276 -13.15 18.21 11.33
#